data_9f2f642ecaacd88939c5aef471730110
#
_entry.id   9f2f642ecaacd88939c5aef471730110
#
_cell.length_a   1.000
_cell.length_b   1.000
_cell.length_c   1.000
_cell.angle_alpha   90.00
_cell.angle_beta   90.00
_cell.angle_gamma   90.00
#
_symmetry.space_group_name_H-M   'P 1'
#
loop_
_entity.id
_entity.type
_entity.pdbx_description
1 polymer ?
#
loop_
_entity_poly.entity_id
_entity_poly.type
_entity_poly.pdbx_seq_one_letter_code
_entity_poly.pdbx_strand_id
1 'polypeptide(L)'
;SKNAIKLAKYNAKIQHIKNRIRFFNTDIDNFYSNKYDLIISNPPYINLNKIGSLDKDIKDYEPRIALNGGIDGYSKIRLVINKSSNLIKKKGKLFLEVGFNQAKETLRILNIYGFYNNKIVKDLGKKNRCIISTKI
;
A
#
# COMPACT_ATOMS: atom_id res chain seq x y z
N SER A 1 10.88 -6.48 -5.58
CA SER A 1 12.17 -7.15 -5.34
C SER A 1 12.09 -8.63 -5.71
N LYS A 2 13.06 -9.14 -6.47
CA LYS A 2 13.15 -10.57 -6.84
C LYS A 2 13.26 -11.46 -5.61
N ASN A 3 14.03 -11.03 -4.59
CA ASN A 3 14.20 -11.80 -3.35
C ASN A 3 12.90 -11.89 -2.55
N ALA A 4 12.15 -10.79 -2.44
CA ALA A 4 10.85 -10.81 -1.77
C ALA A 4 9.86 -11.76 -2.45
N ILE A 5 9.80 -11.76 -3.79
CA ILE A 5 8.96 -12.70 -4.55
C ILE A 5 9.40 -14.16 -4.34
N LYS A 6 10.72 -14.43 -4.30
CA LYS A 6 11.23 -15.77 -4.02
C LYS A 6 10.79 -16.28 -2.64
N LEU A 7 10.90 -15.43 -1.62
CA LEU A 7 10.43 -15.75 -0.26
C LEU A 7 8.92 -15.93 -0.19
N ALA A 8 8.14 -15.06 -0.83
CA ALA A 8 6.68 -15.16 -0.88
C ALA A 8 6.23 -16.47 -1.55
N LYS A 9 6.88 -16.89 -2.64
CA LYS A 9 6.62 -18.19 -3.29
C LYS A 9 6.95 -19.37 -2.38
N TYR A 10 8.04 -19.29 -1.65
CA TYR A 10 8.43 -20.31 -0.67
C TYR A 10 7.38 -20.42 0.45
N ASN A 11 6.97 -19.31 1.04
CA ASN A 11 5.94 -19.27 2.07
C ASN A 11 4.59 -19.84 1.57
N ALA A 12 4.18 -19.48 0.36
CA ALA A 12 2.95 -20.02 -0.24
C ALA A 12 3.00 -21.54 -0.46
N LYS A 13 4.20 -22.09 -0.75
CA LYS A 13 4.42 -23.54 -0.85
C LYS A 13 4.24 -24.22 0.50
N ILE A 14 4.90 -23.71 1.56
CA ILE A 14 4.79 -24.23 2.94
C ILE A 14 3.34 -24.21 3.42
N GLN A 15 2.63 -23.11 3.15
CA GLN A 15 1.22 -22.94 3.55
C GLN A 15 0.22 -23.69 2.66
N HIS A 16 0.69 -24.48 1.68
CA HIS A 16 -0.15 -25.25 0.74
C HIS A 16 -1.16 -24.40 -0.07
N ILE A 17 -0.87 -23.10 -0.27
CA ILE A 17 -1.75 -22.17 -0.99
C ILE A 17 -1.20 -21.72 -2.36
N LYS A 18 -0.11 -22.33 -2.83
CA LYS A 18 0.58 -21.93 -4.08
C LYS A 18 -0.37 -21.85 -5.28
N ASN A 19 -1.32 -22.76 -5.40
CA ASN A 19 -2.25 -22.82 -6.52
C ASN A 19 -3.33 -21.73 -6.47
N ARG A 20 -3.47 -20.99 -5.37
CA ARG A 20 -4.43 -19.89 -5.16
C ARG A 20 -3.80 -18.52 -5.35
N ILE A 21 -2.49 -18.42 -5.57
CA ILE A 21 -1.74 -17.17 -5.62
C ILE A 21 -0.99 -17.07 -6.96
N ARG A 22 -1.09 -15.90 -7.58
CA ARG A 22 -0.24 -15.49 -8.72
C ARG A 22 0.74 -14.43 -8.24
N PHE A 23 2.00 -14.59 -8.59
CA PHE A 23 3.09 -13.69 -8.18
C PHE A 23 3.60 -12.91 -9.38
N PHE A 24 3.65 -11.59 -9.25
CA PHE A 24 4.14 -10.68 -10.28
C PHE A 24 5.34 -9.90 -9.72
N ASN A 25 6.47 -9.90 -10.43
CA ASN A 25 7.62 -9.07 -10.12
C ASN A 25 7.62 -7.85 -11.04
N THR A 26 6.78 -6.89 -10.70
CA THR A 26 6.59 -5.68 -11.49
C THR A 26 6.37 -4.47 -10.58
N ASP A 27 6.61 -3.29 -11.10
CA ASP A 27 6.16 -2.05 -10.47
C ASP A 27 4.66 -1.87 -10.71
N ILE A 28 4.00 -1.20 -9.77
CA ILE A 28 2.55 -0.96 -9.87
C ILE A 28 2.19 -0.15 -11.11
N ASP A 29 3.06 0.74 -11.57
CA ASP A 29 2.88 1.53 -12.79
C ASP A 29 2.76 0.67 -14.04
N ASN A 30 3.49 -0.43 -14.07
CA ASN A 30 3.55 -1.37 -15.20
C ASN A 30 2.63 -2.57 -15.00
N PHE A 31 1.80 -2.55 -13.95
CA PHE A 31 0.88 -3.64 -13.69
C PHE A 31 -0.46 -3.39 -14.38
N TYR A 32 -0.86 -4.32 -15.24
CA TYR A 32 -2.13 -4.33 -15.96
C TYR A 32 -2.82 -5.67 -15.72
N SER A 33 -4.09 -5.65 -15.41
CA SER A 33 -4.90 -6.84 -15.12
C SER A 33 -6.37 -6.53 -15.24
N ASN A 34 -7.20 -7.58 -15.14
CA ASN A 34 -8.63 -7.45 -14.92
C ASN A 34 -8.93 -6.78 -13.58
N LYS A 35 -10.16 -6.31 -13.42
CA LYS A 35 -10.58 -5.61 -12.21
C LYS A 35 -10.74 -6.57 -11.02
N TYR A 36 -10.36 -6.09 -9.84
CA TYR A 36 -10.37 -6.79 -8.56
C TYR A 36 -11.55 -6.36 -7.67
N ASP A 37 -12.03 -7.27 -6.84
CA ASP A 37 -13.03 -6.98 -5.81
C ASP A 37 -12.41 -6.29 -4.59
N LEU A 38 -11.13 -6.61 -4.33
CA LEU A 38 -10.36 -6.06 -3.21
C LEU A 38 -8.93 -5.80 -3.64
N ILE A 39 -8.41 -4.63 -3.25
CA ILE A 39 -6.99 -4.28 -3.32
C ILE A 39 -6.53 -3.97 -1.89
N ILE A 40 -5.39 -4.52 -1.49
CA ILE A 40 -4.73 -4.23 -0.22
C ILE A 40 -3.33 -3.73 -0.54
N SER A 41 -2.93 -2.61 0.06
CA SER A 41 -1.61 -2.04 -0.16
C SER A 41 -1.04 -1.41 1.10
N ASN A 42 0.26 -1.66 1.33
CA ASN A 42 1.11 -0.93 2.27
C ASN A 42 2.23 -0.25 1.47
N PRO A 43 2.00 0.94 0.90
CA PRO A 43 3.02 1.64 0.13
C PRO A 43 4.01 2.32 1.06
N PRO A 44 5.24 2.59 0.61
CA PRO A 44 6.16 3.47 1.32
C PRO A 44 5.53 4.85 1.53
N TYR A 45 5.56 5.35 2.76
CA TYR A 45 4.90 6.61 3.12
C TYR A 45 5.80 7.58 3.94
N ILE A 46 7.06 7.24 4.16
CA ILE A 46 7.98 8.09 4.91
C ILE A 46 8.52 9.19 4.00
N ASN A 47 8.44 10.43 4.46
CA ASN A 47 9.04 11.56 3.77
C ASN A 47 10.55 11.35 3.61
N LEU A 48 11.07 11.58 2.40
CA LEU A 48 12.48 11.35 2.06
C LEU A 48 13.44 12.02 3.02
N ASN A 49 13.13 13.26 3.42
CA ASN A 49 13.98 14.04 4.33
C ASN A 49 13.97 13.51 5.78
N LYS A 50 12.99 12.66 6.13
CA LYS A 50 12.88 12.06 7.46
C LYS A 50 13.51 10.66 7.55
N ILE A 51 13.90 10.05 6.44
CA ILE A 51 14.50 8.71 6.44
C ILE A 51 15.81 8.70 7.26
N GLY A 52 16.60 9.78 7.16
CA GLY A 52 17.86 9.89 7.91
C GLY A 52 17.71 9.97 9.44
N SER A 53 16.54 10.39 9.94
CA SER A 53 16.21 10.53 11.36
C SER A 53 15.40 9.37 11.94
N LEU A 54 15.21 8.29 11.19
CA LEU A 54 14.56 7.08 11.68
C LEU A 54 15.44 6.33 12.69
N ASP A 55 14.79 5.55 13.54
CA ASP A 55 15.48 4.64 14.46
C ASP A 55 16.47 3.76 13.71
N LYS A 56 17.61 3.48 14.35
CA LYS A 56 18.73 2.77 13.75
C LYS A 56 18.31 1.41 13.19
N ASP A 57 17.45 0.69 13.89
CA ASP A 57 16.96 -0.63 13.46
C ASP A 57 16.17 -0.56 12.15
N ILE A 58 15.36 0.48 11.95
CA ILE A 58 14.61 0.68 10.71
C ILE A 58 15.57 1.10 9.59
N LYS A 59 16.45 2.05 9.88
CA LYS A 59 17.36 2.63 8.90
C LYS A 59 18.39 1.65 8.35
N ASP A 60 18.89 0.75 9.21
CA ASP A 60 19.99 -0.15 8.89
C ASP A 60 19.50 -1.50 8.30
N TYR A 61 18.27 -1.93 8.64
CA TYR A 61 17.75 -3.24 8.25
C TYR A 61 16.62 -3.19 7.23
N GLU A 62 15.88 -2.07 7.11
CA GLU A 62 14.81 -1.96 6.13
C GLU A 62 15.33 -1.40 4.79
N PRO A 63 14.98 -2.02 3.65
CA PRO A 63 15.36 -1.48 2.34
C PRO A 63 14.79 -0.08 2.14
N ARG A 64 15.61 0.89 1.73
CA ARG A 64 15.18 2.28 1.47
C ARG A 64 13.98 2.38 0.52
N ILE A 65 13.90 1.47 -0.46
CA ILE A 65 12.76 1.40 -1.38
C ILE A 65 11.44 1.07 -0.68
N ALA A 66 11.47 0.38 0.46
CA ALA A 66 10.29 0.05 1.26
C ALA A 66 9.85 1.20 2.17
N LEU A 67 10.69 2.21 2.37
CA LEU A 67 10.43 3.34 3.28
C LEU A 67 10.08 4.62 2.53
N ASN A 68 10.68 4.86 1.37
CA ASN A 68 10.66 6.15 0.66
C ASN A 68 9.31 6.45 0.01
N GLY A 69 8.51 7.29 0.65
CA GLY A 69 7.24 7.82 0.15
C GLY A 69 7.35 9.06 -0.76
N GLY A 70 8.58 9.49 -1.09
CA GLY A 70 8.85 10.71 -1.86
C GLY A 70 9.05 11.94 -0.97
N ILE A 71 9.18 13.12 -1.60
CA ILE A 71 9.50 14.38 -0.92
C ILE A 71 8.50 14.72 0.18
N ASP A 72 7.22 14.51 -0.06
CA ASP A 72 6.13 14.82 0.88
C ASP A 72 5.58 13.58 1.64
N GLY A 73 6.08 12.39 1.32
CA GLY A 73 5.60 11.12 1.86
C GLY A 73 4.31 10.59 1.23
N TYR A 74 3.75 11.28 0.23
CA TYR A 74 2.48 10.88 -0.42
C TYR A 74 2.65 10.39 -1.86
N SER A 75 3.83 10.46 -2.44
CA SER A 75 4.04 10.11 -3.85
C SER A 75 3.59 8.69 -4.16
N LYS A 76 3.95 7.72 -3.32
CA LYS A 76 3.55 6.31 -3.50
C LYS A 76 2.08 6.07 -3.15
N ILE A 77 1.54 6.78 -2.17
CA ILE A 77 0.12 6.75 -1.81
C ILE A 77 -0.74 7.22 -3.01
N ARG A 78 -0.40 8.37 -3.63
CA ARG A 78 -1.10 8.88 -4.83
C ARG A 78 -1.06 7.88 -5.98
N LEU A 79 0.11 7.30 -6.23
CA LEU A 79 0.32 6.31 -7.26
C LEU A 79 -0.58 5.08 -7.06
N VAL A 80 -0.57 4.50 -5.84
CA VAL A 80 -1.41 3.35 -5.49
C VAL A 80 -2.89 3.67 -5.64
N ILE A 81 -3.36 4.82 -5.15
CA ILE A 81 -4.76 5.23 -5.26
C ILE A 81 -5.16 5.37 -6.73
N ASN A 82 -4.36 6.06 -7.54
CA ASN A 82 -4.61 6.24 -8.98
C ASN A 82 -4.72 4.87 -9.69
N LYS A 83 -3.73 3.99 -9.52
CA LYS A 83 -3.77 2.65 -10.13
C LYS A 83 -4.93 1.81 -9.61
N SER A 84 -5.19 1.85 -8.31
CA SER A 84 -6.32 1.13 -7.72
C SER A 84 -7.65 1.59 -8.29
N SER A 85 -7.82 2.88 -8.57
CA SER A 85 -9.06 3.42 -9.15
C SER A 85 -9.39 2.80 -10.53
N ASN A 86 -8.36 2.40 -11.27
CA ASN A 86 -8.49 1.73 -12.58
C ASN A 86 -8.59 0.21 -12.49
N LEU A 87 -8.02 -0.40 -11.43
CA LEU A 87 -7.92 -1.85 -11.28
C LEU A 87 -9.01 -2.45 -10.39
N ILE A 88 -9.79 -1.62 -9.70
CA ILE A 88 -10.84 -2.09 -8.80
C ILE A 88 -12.22 -2.03 -9.47
N LYS A 89 -13.07 -2.99 -9.18
CA LYS A 89 -14.46 -3.00 -9.64
C LYS A 89 -15.26 -1.91 -8.95
N LYS A 90 -16.35 -1.46 -9.58
CA LYS A 90 -17.37 -0.66 -8.89
C LYS A 90 -17.85 -1.45 -7.66
N LYS A 91 -17.98 -0.78 -6.51
CA LYS A 91 -18.25 -1.35 -5.17
C LYS A 91 -17.12 -2.21 -4.59
N GLY A 92 -16.01 -2.41 -5.30
CA GLY A 92 -14.81 -3.05 -4.77
C GLY A 92 -14.14 -2.20 -3.69
N LYS A 93 -13.30 -2.81 -2.86
CA LYS A 93 -12.71 -2.17 -1.68
C LYS A 93 -11.20 -1.99 -1.82
N LEU A 94 -10.72 -0.85 -1.37
CA LEU A 94 -9.29 -0.54 -1.19
C LEU A 94 -8.98 -0.46 0.30
N PHE A 95 -8.02 -1.26 0.77
CA PHE A 95 -7.42 -1.18 2.09
C PHE A 95 -6.02 -0.61 1.93
N LEU A 96 -5.77 0.55 2.52
CA LEU A 96 -4.54 1.30 2.33
C LEU A 96 -3.91 1.63 3.68
N GLU A 97 -2.70 1.13 3.93
CA GLU A 97 -1.91 1.54 5.08
C GLU A 97 -1.34 2.95 4.85
N VAL A 98 -1.30 3.74 5.92
CA VAL A 98 -0.80 5.12 5.89
C VAL A 98 -0.04 5.46 7.16
N GLY A 99 0.81 6.46 7.11
CA GLY A 99 1.41 7.06 8.30
C GLY A 99 0.35 7.69 9.21
N PHE A 100 0.60 7.70 10.52
CA PHE A 100 -0.38 8.10 11.54
C PHE A 100 -0.97 9.51 11.34
N ASN A 101 -0.23 10.42 10.72
CA ASN A 101 -0.63 11.80 10.45
C ASN A 101 -1.11 12.02 9.00
N GLN A 102 -1.16 10.97 8.17
CA GLN A 102 -1.44 11.10 6.74
C GLN A 102 -2.91 10.86 6.40
N ALA A 103 -3.75 10.43 7.34
CA ALA A 103 -5.13 10.04 7.07
C ALA A 103 -5.94 11.15 6.38
N LYS A 104 -5.91 12.39 6.90
CA LYS A 104 -6.71 13.50 6.38
C LYS A 104 -6.45 13.78 4.89
N GLU A 105 -5.19 13.91 4.51
CA GLU A 105 -4.83 14.19 3.11
C GLU A 105 -5.09 12.97 2.21
N THR A 106 -4.84 11.77 2.71
CA THR A 106 -5.14 10.53 1.96
C THR A 106 -6.64 10.39 1.67
N LEU A 107 -7.51 10.74 2.61
CA LEU A 107 -8.97 10.77 2.40
C LEU A 107 -9.35 11.75 1.27
N ARG A 108 -8.72 12.94 1.24
CA ARG A 108 -8.93 13.91 0.16
C ARG A 108 -8.53 13.34 -1.20
N ILE A 109 -7.37 12.69 -1.28
CA ILE A 109 -6.90 12.04 -2.52
C ILE A 109 -7.87 10.93 -2.94
N LEU A 110 -8.29 10.06 -2.02
CA LEU A 110 -9.24 8.98 -2.30
C LEU A 110 -10.55 9.52 -2.91
N ASN A 111 -11.09 10.61 -2.36
CA ASN A 111 -12.31 11.23 -2.90
C ASN A 111 -12.12 11.73 -4.34
N ILE A 112 -11.00 12.35 -4.67
CA ILE A 112 -10.67 12.82 -6.03
C ILE A 112 -10.68 11.63 -7.03
N TYR A 113 -10.24 10.44 -6.61
CA TYR A 113 -10.21 9.25 -7.45
C TYR A 113 -11.49 8.40 -7.39
N GLY A 114 -12.58 8.94 -6.83
CA GLY A 114 -13.90 8.31 -6.81
C GLY A 114 -13.99 7.15 -5.82
N PHE A 115 -13.41 7.31 -4.63
CA PHE A 115 -13.59 6.40 -3.50
C PHE A 115 -14.41 7.04 -2.40
N TYR A 116 -15.40 6.30 -1.91
CA TYR A 116 -16.11 6.61 -0.67
C TYR A 116 -15.34 6.03 0.51
N ASN A 117 -15.12 6.84 1.54
CA ASN A 117 -14.32 6.45 2.71
C ASN A 117 -15.22 5.81 3.78
N ASN A 118 -15.06 4.51 4.00
CA ASN A 118 -15.88 3.74 4.93
C ASN A 118 -15.39 3.89 6.38
N LYS A 119 -14.08 3.71 6.61
CA LYS A 119 -13.52 3.63 7.96
C LYS A 119 -12.03 3.94 7.99
N ILE A 120 -11.58 4.56 9.08
CA ILE A 120 -10.17 4.61 9.47
C ILE A 120 -9.98 3.64 10.63
N VAL A 121 -9.04 2.73 10.49
CA VAL A 121 -8.66 1.77 11.53
C VAL A 121 -7.38 2.26 12.21
N LYS A 122 -7.36 2.21 13.53
CA LYS A 122 -6.21 2.55 14.36
C LYS A 122 -5.39 1.30 14.66
N ASP A 123 -4.09 1.49 14.85
CA ASP A 123 -3.20 0.46 15.36
C ASP A 123 -3.35 0.27 16.90
N LEU A 124 -2.59 -0.65 17.47
CA LEU A 124 -2.59 -0.92 18.91
C LEU A 124 -2.18 0.32 19.73
N GLY A 125 -1.37 1.22 19.16
CA GLY A 125 -1.01 2.52 19.74
C GLY A 125 -2.07 3.61 19.56
N LYS A 126 -3.30 3.25 19.12
CA LYS A 126 -4.44 4.16 18.87
C LYS A 126 -4.16 5.22 17.79
N LYS A 127 -3.14 5.05 16.96
CA LYS A 127 -2.81 5.93 15.84
C LYS A 127 -3.49 5.44 14.56
N ASN A 128 -3.95 6.38 13.72
CA ASN A 128 -4.52 6.04 12.42
C ASN A 128 -3.52 5.22 11.59
N ARG A 129 -3.95 4.08 11.04
CA ARG A 129 -3.04 3.18 10.34
C ARG A 129 -3.58 2.63 9.03
N CYS A 130 -4.85 2.32 8.94
CA CYS A 130 -5.43 1.79 7.71
C CYS A 130 -6.71 2.53 7.34
N ILE A 131 -6.84 2.88 6.06
CA ILE A 131 -8.05 3.46 5.50
C ILE A 131 -8.74 2.41 4.65
N ILE A 132 -10.02 2.18 4.90
CA ILE A 132 -10.89 1.30 4.13
C ILE A 132 -11.82 2.17 3.29
N SER A 133 -11.79 2.00 1.98
CA SER A 133 -12.59 2.77 1.03
C SER A 133 -13.28 1.87 0.01
N THR A 134 -14.39 2.34 -0.54
CA THR A 134 -15.16 1.64 -1.59
C THR A 134 -15.16 2.46 -2.87
N LYS A 135 -14.91 1.82 -4.01
CA LYS A 135 -15.01 2.46 -5.33
C LYS A 135 -16.47 2.77 -5.66
N ILE A 136 -16.76 4.04 -5.97
CA ILE A 136 -18.07 4.51 -6.42
C ILE A 136 -18.32 4.14 -7.89
#